data_abd303bf6a74333b0b677d77959bffc4
#
_entry.id   abd303bf6a74333b0b677d77959bffc4
#
_cell.length_a   1.000
_cell.length_b   1.000
_cell.length_c   1.000
_cell.angle_alpha   90.00
_cell.angle_beta   90.00
_cell.angle_gamma   90.00
#
_symmetry.space_group_name_H-M   'P 1'
#
loop_
_entity.id
_entity.type
_entity.pdbx_description
1 polymer ?
#
loop_
_entity_poly.entity_id
_entity_poly.type
_entity_poly.pdbx_seq_one_letter_code
_entity_poly.pdbx_strand_id
1 'polypeptide(L)'
;NGSYETQPFATGNINTGDANKVKINAADVDSAVKDLEYESVKAVFEAANDDGKNNILSLAEFQILANKATIAEADTENIVWKSTALHSNYSQDTLNRIVDGNLSNTWSADQYPAYVDFDLGAEYDLSRIEVYTPKNGYSQYSLYYSNDGQNYSKLAEKTGTDACPDGGEVYQAEGKKASSVRILLSYNSASSKAVLNEVRILGTKSGEAKKAAFQAPVSYVESAYNTEVTTQDTIDEVYGIVSRNLGKQYKNWFTFEVKDKAEGAADYYEIEDVDGKVKITGNSGVTIANGLNYYLKYYCKVSITQVGDQVTMPKSIVKVGSKVHKECKVALRYAYNYCTMSYSMAFWGEDEWRKELDWLALNGVNIVLDITGQEEVWREFLSALGYTHEEIKDYIAGPAYYAWAYMANLSGYGGPVHDSWFSKRTELARKNQLIMRKLGMQPILQGYSGMVPVDVQSKAKGAYALTGNDVIPQGTWCSFQRPYMLRTTTAAYDKYAKLFYECQKNVYGDVTHYYATDPFHEGGNTGDMSTSDVSSEVLNSMLEFDKDAVWVIQAWQGNPSAGLINGLNGRKEHALVLDLYAE
;
A
#
# COMPACT_ATOMS: atom_id res chain seq x y z
N ASN A 1 39.16 -1.22 -23.11
CA ASN A 1 40.50 -0.82 -22.62
C ASN A 1 40.47 0.42 -21.72
N GLY A 2 39.35 1.03 -21.44
CA GLY A 2 39.19 2.13 -20.47
C GLY A 2 39.85 3.48 -20.85
N SER A 3 40.40 3.61 -22.02
CA SER A 3 40.92 4.89 -22.53
C SER A 3 40.07 5.39 -23.68
N TYR A 4 39.65 6.64 -23.60
CA TYR A 4 38.94 7.31 -24.70
C TYR A 4 39.93 7.70 -25.78
N GLU A 5 39.45 7.75 -27.05
CA GLU A 5 40.23 8.33 -28.14
C GLU A 5 40.62 9.76 -27.81
N THR A 6 41.84 10.15 -28.20
CA THR A 6 42.40 11.47 -27.87
C THR A 6 41.86 12.59 -28.77
N GLN A 7 41.25 12.23 -29.89
CA GLN A 7 40.63 13.19 -30.82
C GLN A 7 39.12 13.00 -30.81
N PRO A 8 38.33 14.07 -30.76
CA PRO A 8 36.89 13.97 -30.88
C PRO A 8 36.49 13.47 -32.27
N PHE A 9 35.60 12.47 -32.34
CA PHE A 9 35.06 11.98 -33.60
C PHE A 9 33.94 12.87 -34.19
N ALA A 10 33.39 13.78 -33.38
CA ALA A 10 32.44 14.80 -33.83
C ALA A 10 32.52 16.01 -32.93
N THR A 11 32.28 17.20 -33.49
CA THR A 11 32.23 18.46 -32.76
C THR A 11 30.95 19.21 -33.11
N GLY A 12 30.41 19.97 -32.18
CA GLY A 12 29.22 20.78 -32.38
C GLY A 12 29.22 22.00 -31.48
N ASN A 13 28.55 23.07 -31.90
CA ASN A 13 28.37 24.28 -31.12
C ASN A 13 26.96 24.32 -30.50
N ILE A 14 26.88 24.65 -29.24
CA ILE A 14 25.62 24.90 -28.52
C ILE A 14 25.37 26.40 -28.54
N ASN A 15 24.38 26.87 -29.25
CA ASN A 15 23.95 28.28 -29.23
C ASN A 15 22.93 28.51 -28.09
N THR A 16 23.16 29.53 -27.28
CA THR A 16 22.46 29.86 -26.04
C THR A 16 21.08 30.50 -26.22
N GLY A 17 20.57 30.63 -27.44
CA GLY A 17 19.34 31.39 -27.72
C GLY A 17 18.03 30.56 -27.70
N ASP A 18 18.11 29.29 -27.88
CA ASP A 18 16.94 28.42 -27.95
C ASP A 18 17.15 27.18 -27.08
N ALA A 19 16.14 26.68 -26.36
CA ALA A 19 16.15 25.42 -25.58
C ALA A 19 16.45 24.22 -26.49
N ASN A 20 17.73 24.00 -26.90
CA ASN A 20 17.94 23.41 -28.19
C ASN A 20 18.79 22.16 -28.13
N LYS A 21 18.24 21.19 -28.79
CA LYS A 21 18.88 19.95 -29.15
C LYS A 21 20.00 20.21 -30.13
N VAL A 22 21.25 20.03 -29.75
CA VAL A 22 22.34 19.88 -30.71
C VAL A 22 22.26 18.47 -31.27
N LYS A 23 21.97 18.38 -32.58
CA LYS A 23 21.96 17.10 -33.28
C LYS A 23 23.22 17.01 -34.12
N ILE A 24 24.11 16.08 -33.80
CA ILE A 24 25.22 15.69 -34.66
C ILE A 24 24.72 14.57 -35.57
N ASN A 25 24.68 14.83 -36.89
CA ASN A 25 24.22 13.82 -37.83
C ASN A 25 25.36 12.86 -38.20
N ALA A 26 25.01 11.69 -38.72
CA ALA A 26 26.00 10.70 -39.17
C ALA A 26 26.97 11.23 -40.25
N ALA A 27 26.57 12.30 -40.97
CA ALA A 27 27.45 12.95 -41.94
C ALA A 27 28.54 13.82 -41.27
N ASP A 28 28.33 14.21 -40.02
CA ASP A 28 29.26 15.08 -39.26
C ASP A 28 30.28 14.25 -38.46
N VAL A 29 30.14 12.91 -38.49
CA VAL A 29 31.06 11.97 -37.81
C VAL A 29 32.23 11.67 -38.78
N ASP A 30 33.45 11.71 -38.26
CA ASP A 30 34.65 11.36 -39.02
C ASP A 30 34.48 9.97 -39.64
N SER A 31 34.73 9.87 -40.94
CA SER A 31 34.60 8.62 -41.70
C SER A 31 35.53 7.52 -41.24
N ALA A 32 36.65 7.88 -40.58
CA ALA A 32 37.60 6.89 -40.03
C ALA A 32 37.08 6.18 -38.81
N VAL A 33 36.10 6.73 -38.09
CA VAL A 33 35.54 6.19 -36.82
C VAL A 33 34.06 5.83 -36.94
N LYS A 34 33.41 6.20 -38.03
CA LYS A 34 31.96 6.07 -38.21
C LYS A 34 31.45 4.63 -38.11
N ASP A 35 32.23 3.67 -38.56
CA ASP A 35 31.87 2.26 -38.61
C ASP A 35 32.58 1.43 -37.50
N LEU A 36 33.21 2.10 -36.53
CA LEU A 36 33.83 1.41 -35.38
C LEU A 36 32.81 1.15 -34.27
N GLU A 37 33.03 0.07 -33.55
CA GLU A 37 32.27 -0.28 -32.36
C GLU A 37 32.88 0.39 -31.13
N TYR A 38 32.03 1.03 -30.32
CA TYR A 38 32.43 1.70 -29.09
C TYR A 38 31.63 1.17 -27.90
N GLU A 39 32.34 0.84 -26.82
CA GLU A 39 31.72 0.48 -25.53
C GLU A 39 31.16 1.70 -24.79
N SER A 40 31.74 2.88 -25.03
CA SER A 40 31.33 4.11 -24.37
C SER A 40 31.63 5.34 -25.22
N VAL A 41 30.84 6.39 -25.03
CA VAL A 41 31.03 7.70 -25.67
C VAL A 41 31.17 8.76 -24.58
N LYS A 42 32.17 9.65 -24.74
CA LYS A 42 32.40 10.78 -23.82
C LYS A 42 32.08 12.09 -24.53
N ALA A 43 31.21 12.90 -23.96
CA ALA A 43 31.01 14.27 -24.35
C ALA A 43 31.93 15.20 -23.53
N VAL A 44 32.70 16.05 -24.19
CA VAL A 44 33.56 17.05 -23.55
C VAL A 44 33.04 18.42 -23.93
N PHE A 45 32.78 19.26 -22.94
CA PHE A 45 32.36 20.65 -23.12
C PHE A 45 33.55 21.56 -22.81
N GLU A 46 34.11 22.23 -23.85
CA GLU A 46 35.34 23.01 -23.73
C GLU A 46 35.12 24.47 -23.29
N ALA A 47 33.91 25.01 -23.48
CA ALA A 47 33.57 26.33 -23.01
C ALA A 47 32.09 26.39 -22.58
N ALA A 48 31.84 26.87 -21.37
CA ALA A 48 30.59 27.46 -20.98
C ALA A 48 30.68 28.97 -21.14
N ASN A 49 29.62 29.64 -21.61
CA ASN A 49 29.57 31.10 -21.72
C ASN A 49 29.95 31.72 -20.37
N ASP A 50 31.07 32.38 -20.30
CA ASP A 50 31.49 33.15 -19.15
C ASP A 50 30.89 34.56 -19.22
N ASP A 51 29.69 34.73 -18.69
CA ASP A 51 29.09 36.03 -18.41
C ASP A 51 29.50 36.57 -17.04
N GLY A 52 30.47 35.93 -16.37
CA GLY A 52 31.01 36.29 -15.06
C GLY A 52 30.05 36.07 -13.89
N LYS A 53 28.93 35.39 -14.10
CA LYS A 53 27.92 35.23 -13.03
C LYS A 53 27.60 33.81 -12.59
N ASN A 54 27.70 32.82 -13.48
CA ASN A 54 27.48 31.43 -13.07
C ASN A 54 28.11 30.46 -14.09
N ASN A 55 29.16 29.77 -13.71
CA ASN A 55 29.77 28.70 -14.51
C ASN A 55 29.01 27.35 -14.33
N ILE A 56 27.70 27.33 -14.52
CA ILE A 56 26.90 26.11 -14.41
C ILE A 56 26.55 25.63 -15.81
N LEU A 57 27.08 24.46 -16.18
CA LEU A 57 26.63 23.71 -17.34
C LEU A 57 25.47 22.79 -16.92
N SER A 58 24.31 23.01 -17.46
CA SER A 58 23.16 22.11 -17.26
C SER A 58 22.90 21.34 -18.54
N LEU A 59 22.90 20.00 -18.43
CA LEU A 59 22.55 19.08 -19.51
C LEU A 59 21.21 18.42 -19.15
N ALA A 60 20.18 18.70 -19.95
CA ALA A 60 18.85 18.14 -19.69
C ALA A 60 18.75 16.68 -20.18
N GLU A 61 19.34 16.38 -21.32
CA GLU A 61 19.28 15.05 -21.92
C GLU A 61 20.48 14.85 -22.87
N PHE A 62 21.04 13.63 -22.85
CA PHE A 62 22.07 13.20 -23.78
C PHE A 62 21.67 11.86 -24.39
N GLN A 63 21.36 11.84 -25.69
CA GLN A 63 20.95 10.66 -26.41
C GLN A 63 22.01 10.28 -27.46
N ILE A 64 22.39 9.00 -27.49
CA ILE A 64 23.19 8.42 -28.56
C ILE A 64 22.27 7.53 -29.38
N LEU A 65 22.09 7.88 -30.64
CA LEU A 65 21.32 7.09 -31.59
C LEU A 65 22.31 6.39 -32.53
N ALA A 66 22.49 5.08 -32.36
CA ALA A 66 23.34 4.27 -33.20
C ALA A 66 22.62 2.98 -33.62
N ASN A 67 23.02 2.41 -34.75
CA ASN A 67 22.60 1.06 -35.06
C ASN A 67 23.29 0.08 -34.11
N LYS A 68 22.53 -0.85 -33.56
CA LYS A 68 23.12 -1.93 -32.76
C LYS A 68 24.06 -2.72 -33.67
N ALA A 69 25.31 -2.87 -33.25
CA ALA A 69 26.26 -3.74 -33.98
C ALA A 69 25.70 -5.15 -34.07
N THR A 70 25.68 -5.73 -35.26
CA THR A 70 25.31 -7.14 -35.44
C THR A 70 26.52 -7.96 -35.04
N ILE A 71 26.60 -8.33 -33.77
CA ILE A 71 27.61 -9.28 -33.31
C ILE A 71 27.24 -10.64 -33.89
N ALA A 72 28.09 -11.13 -34.76
CA ALA A 72 28.01 -12.49 -35.21
C ALA A 72 28.41 -13.39 -34.03
N GLU A 73 27.49 -14.28 -33.66
CA GLU A 73 27.59 -15.35 -32.67
C GLU A 73 27.54 -14.93 -31.18
N ALA A 74 26.42 -15.25 -30.58
CA ALA A 74 26.19 -15.85 -29.24
C ALA A 74 26.96 -15.32 -28.04
N ASP A 75 27.46 -14.11 -28.01
CA ASP A 75 27.82 -13.49 -26.76
C ASP A 75 26.62 -12.71 -26.25
N THR A 76 26.04 -13.28 -25.25
CA THR A 76 24.94 -12.77 -24.48
C THR A 76 25.29 -11.40 -23.94
N GLU A 77 24.49 -10.42 -24.33
CA GLU A 77 24.62 -9.04 -23.89
C GLU A 77 24.37 -8.95 -22.37
N ASN A 78 25.09 -8.07 -21.68
CA ASN A 78 24.69 -7.70 -20.33
C ASN A 78 23.38 -6.92 -20.41
N ILE A 79 22.31 -7.54 -19.91
CA ILE A 79 20.94 -7.04 -20.01
C ILE A 79 20.54 -6.12 -18.87
N VAL A 80 21.42 -5.89 -17.89
CA VAL A 80 21.19 -4.97 -16.77
C VAL A 80 22.11 -3.77 -16.88
N TRP A 81 21.53 -2.58 -16.69
CA TRP A 81 22.23 -1.31 -16.79
C TRP A 81 21.57 -0.26 -15.89
N LYS A 82 22.11 0.96 -15.82
CA LYS A 82 21.59 2.07 -15.00
C LYS A 82 20.09 2.33 -15.11
N SER A 83 19.47 1.97 -16.22
CA SER A 83 18.03 2.08 -16.48
C SER A 83 17.23 0.85 -16.04
N THR A 84 17.89 -0.22 -15.58
CA THR A 84 17.19 -1.40 -15.08
C THR A 84 16.47 -1.04 -13.78
N ALA A 85 15.21 -1.44 -13.65
CA ALA A 85 14.47 -1.28 -12.42
C ALA A 85 15.02 -2.23 -11.35
N LEU A 86 15.47 -1.65 -10.24
CA LEU A 86 16.09 -2.36 -9.13
C LEU A 86 15.27 -2.14 -7.87
N HIS A 87 15.06 -3.20 -7.09
CA HIS A 87 14.38 -3.13 -5.81
C HIS A 87 15.20 -3.80 -4.72
N SER A 88 15.26 -3.18 -3.56
CA SER A 88 15.91 -3.76 -2.38
C SER A 88 14.96 -3.71 -1.18
N ASN A 89 15.07 -4.69 -0.29
CA ASN A 89 14.37 -4.66 1.00
C ASN A 89 14.96 -3.65 1.99
N TYR A 90 16.00 -2.92 1.58
CA TYR A 90 16.64 -1.84 2.35
C TYR A 90 16.73 -0.55 1.54
N SER A 91 17.78 0.26 1.78
CA SER A 91 17.94 1.53 1.09
C SER A 91 17.99 1.40 -0.42
N GLN A 92 17.21 2.22 -1.12
CA GLN A 92 17.27 2.41 -2.57
C GLN A 92 18.39 3.38 -2.96
N ASP A 93 18.95 4.11 -1.98
CA ASP A 93 20.02 5.07 -2.22
C ASP A 93 21.23 4.36 -2.80
N THR A 94 21.75 4.89 -3.88
CA THR A 94 22.91 4.35 -4.58
C THR A 94 22.75 2.94 -5.17
N LEU A 95 21.54 2.37 -5.19
CA LEU A 95 21.32 1.00 -5.69
C LEU A 95 21.75 0.83 -7.16
N ASN A 96 21.58 1.86 -7.99
CA ASN A 96 22.02 1.89 -9.38
C ASN A 96 23.55 1.74 -9.59
N ARG A 97 24.34 1.85 -8.53
CA ARG A 97 25.80 1.64 -8.58
C ARG A 97 26.19 0.20 -8.90
N ILE A 98 25.32 -0.74 -8.60
CA ILE A 98 25.60 -2.17 -8.87
C ILE A 98 25.37 -2.60 -10.32
N VAL A 99 24.97 -1.67 -11.17
CA VAL A 99 24.76 -1.87 -12.62
C VAL A 99 25.33 -0.69 -13.43
N ASP A 100 26.30 0.04 -12.92
CA ASP A 100 26.83 1.23 -13.56
C ASP A 100 28.15 1.00 -14.34
N GLY A 101 28.62 -0.24 -14.34
CA GLY A 101 29.86 -0.65 -14.98
C GLY A 101 31.12 -0.26 -14.20
N ASN A 102 30.99 0.35 -13.02
CA ASN A 102 32.12 0.79 -12.22
C ASN A 102 32.34 -0.11 -10.99
N LEU A 103 33.26 -1.04 -11.10
CA LEU A 103 33.60 -2.02 -10.06
C LEU A 103 34.13 -1.39 -8.75
N SER A 104 34.43 -0.08 -8.74
CA SER A 104 34.90 0.63 -7.54
C SER A 104 33.73 1.23 -6.74
N ASN A 105 32.55 1.40 -7.33
CA ASN A 105 31.37 1.85 -6.65
C ASN A 105 30.75 0.72 -5.83
N THR A 106 30.00 1.08 -4.80
CA THR A 106 29.31 0.10 -3.97
C THR A 106 27.90 0.58 -3.60
N TRP A 107 26.99 -0.37 -3.49
CA TRP A 107 25.78 -0.26 -2.72
C TRP A 107 25.95 -1.04 -1.41
N SER A 108 25.32 -0.58 -0.33
CA SER A 108 25.33 -1.29 0.95
C SER A 108 24.01 -1.20 1.69
N ALA A 109 23.69 -2.27 2.43
CA ALA A 109 22.58 -2.34 3.37
C ALA A 109 23.09 -2.63 4.78
N ASP A 110 22.46 -2.01 5.78
CA ASP A 110 22.93 -2.06 7.17
C ASP A 110 22.58 -3.37 7.90
N GLN A 111 21.82 -4.26 7.30
CA GLN A 111 21.34 -5.49 7.92
C GLN A 111 21.39 -6.69 6.95
N TYR A 112 21.32 -7.88 7.55
CA TYR A 112 21.14 -9.17 6.84
C TYR A 112 19.85 -9.85 7.29
N PRO A 113 19.19 -10.64 6.42
CA PRO A 113 19.49 -10.80 4.99
C PRO A 113 19.08 -9.56 4.18
N ALA A 114 19.91 -9.16 3.22
CA ALA A 114 19.60 -8.10 2.27
C ALA A 114 19.43 -8.68 0.88
N TYR A 115 18.42 -8.27 0.13
CA TYR A 115 18.27 -8.68 -1.26
C TYR A 115 18.15 -7.50 -2.21
N VAL A 116 18.54 -7.78 -3.46
CA VAL A 116 18.29 -6.90 -4.60
C VAL A 116 17.62 -7.71 -5.69
N ASP A 117 16.52 -7.19 -6.21
CA ASP A 117 15.80 -7.68 -7.37
C ASP A 117 16.15 -6.85 -8.60
N PHE A 118 16.36 -7.52 -9.70
CA PHE A 118 16.61 -6.96 -11.03
C PHE A 118 15.38 -7.26 -11.88
N ASP A 119 14.55 -6.26 -12.19
CA ASP A 119 13.47 -6.39 -13.16
C ASP A 119 14.07 -6.22 -14.58
N LEU A 120 14.05 -7.28 -15.35
CA LEU A 120 14.64 -7.29 -16.69
C LEU A 120 13.74 -6.67 -17.76
N GLY A 121 12.49 -6.31 -17.42
CA GLY A 121 11.53 -5.68 -18.33
C GLY A 121 11.03 -6.56 -19.48
N ALA A 122 11.58 -7.76 -19.65
CA ALA A 122 11.20 -8.74 -20.67
C ALA A 122 11.62 -10.15 -20.24
N GLU A 123 11.13 -11.20 -20.92
CA GLU A 123 11.64 -12.55 -20.73
C GLU A 123 12.97 -12.72 -21.48
N TYR A 124 13.98 -13.24 -20.80
CA TYR A 124 15.30 -13.53 -21.35
C TYR A 124 15.67 -14.99 -21.14
N ASP A 125 16.30 -15.58 -22.15
CA ASP A 125 17.08 -16.80 -21.99
C ASP A 125 18.42 -16.39 -21.36
N LEU A 126 18.61 -16.74 -20.08
CA LEU A 126 19.82 -16.39 -19.35
C LEU A 126 20.99 -17.27 -19.79
N SER A 127 22.18 -16.70 -19.87
CA SER A 127 23.42 -17.38 -20.10
C SER A 127 24.24 -17.52 -18.83
N ARG A 128 24.54 -16.42 -18.18
CA ARG A 128 25.28 -16.40 -16.92
C ARG A 128 25.00 -15.15 -16.11
N ILE A 129 25.33 -15.19 -14.81
CA ILE A 129 25.31 -14.07 -13.91
C ILE A 129 26.71 -13.88 -13.33
N GLU A 130 27.22 -12.65 -13.35
CA GLU A 130 28.50 -12.27 -12.78
C GLU A 130 28.26 -11.37 -11.57
N VAL A 131 28.82 -11.74 -10.42
CA VAL A 131 28.65 -11.00 -9.15
C VAL A 131 29.99 -10.49 -8.67
N TYR A 132 30.06 -9.19 -8.43
CA TYR A 132 31.24 -8.53 -7.89
C TYR A 132 30.96 -8.03 -6.49
N THR A 133 31.75 -8.52 -5.52
CA THR A 133 31.70 -8.10 -4.12
C THR A 133 33.05 -7.55 -3.68
N PRO A 134 33.13 -6.83 -2.54
CA PRO A 134 34.42 -6.31 -2.07
C PRO A 134 35.48 -7.38 -1.91
N LYS A 135 36.71 -7.08 -2.36
CA LYS A 135 37.84 -8.02 -2.36
C LYS A 135 38.55 -8.14 -1.00
N ASN A 136 38.25 -7.24 -0.05
CA ASN A 136 38.82 -7.26 1.30
C ASN A 136 38.00 -8.20 2.22
N GLY A 137 38.04 -9.49 1.94
CA GLY A 137 37.26 -10.50 2.62
C GLY A 137 36.41 -11.32 1.65
N TYR A 138 35.36 -11.94 2.15
CA TYR A 138 34.43 -12.73 1.34
C TYR A 138 32.98 -12.38 1.67
N SER A 139 32.10 -12.56 0.72
CA SER A 139 30.64 -12.42 0.89
C SER A 139 29.97 -13.77 0.61
N GLN A 140 28.87 -14.04 1.32
CA GLN A 140 28.02 -15.20 1.08
C GLN A 140 26.63 -14.72 0.64
N TYR A 141 26.08 -15.40 -0.38
CA TYR A 141 24.81 -15.02 -0.98
C TYR A 141 24.19 -16.16 -1.78
N SER A 142 22.92 -16.03 -2.10
CA SER A 142 22.19 -16.92 -3.01
C SER A 142 21.65 -16.14 -4.20
N LEU A 143 21.64 -16.76 -5.37
CA LEU A 143 21.06 -16.24 -6.60
C LEU A 143 19.76 -16.98 -6.89
N TYR A 144 18.77 -16.24 -7.33
CA TYR A 144 17.46 -16.75 -7.73
C TYR A 144 17.05 -16.12 -9.05
N TYR A 145 16.22 -16.84 -9.80
CA TYR A 145 15.60 -16.34 -11.02
C TYR A 145 14.09 -16.57 -10.97
N SER A 146 13.35 -15.72 -11.65
CA SER A 146 11.89 -15.81 -11.75
C SER A 146 11.44 -15.38 -13.14
N ASN A 147 10.39 -16.01 -13.64
CA ASN A 147 9.78 -15.62 -14.91
C ASN A 147 8.53 -14.73 -14.71
N ASP A 148 8.09 -14.58 -13.46
CA ASP A 148 6.89 -13.84 -13.10
C ASP A 148 7.14 -12.76 -12.02
N GLY A 149 8.39 -12.64 -11.54
CA GLY A 149 8.79 -11.70 -10.50
C GLY A 149 8.30 -12.04 -9.07
N GLN A 150 7.58 -13.16 -8.91
CA GLN A 150 7.02 -13.61 -7.63
C GLN A 150 7.53 -14.96 -7.19
N ASN A 151 7.55 -15.93 -8.09
CA ASN A 151 7.98 -17.28 -7.81
C ASN A 151 9.45 -17.45 -8.18
N TYR A 152 10.32 -17.39 -7.18
CA TYR A 152 11.77 -17.49 -7.38
C TYR A 152 12.28 -18.91 -7.19
N SER A 153 13.04 -19.38 -8.17
CA SER A 153 13.78 -20.63 -8.11
C SER A 153 15.26 -20.33 -7.83
N LYS A 154 15.88 -21.12 -6.95
CA LYS A 154 17.31 -20.97 -6.65
C LYS A 154 18.15 -21.37 -7.85
N LEU A 155 19.05 -20.49 -8.27
CA LEU A 155 20.04 -20.73 -9.32
C LEU A 155 21.35 -21.25 -8.76
N ALA A 156 21.90 -20.55 -7.77
CA ALA A 156 23.20 -20.82 -7.20
C ALA A 156 23.31 -20.28 -5.77
N GLU A 157 24.36 -20.70 -5.07
CA GLU A 157 24.67 -20.23 -3.73
C GLU A 157 26.18 -20.19 -3.52
N LYS A 158 26.67 -19.11 -2.93
CA LYS A 158 28.04 -19.01 -2.42
C LYS A 158 28.04 -19.15 -0.91
N THR A 159 28.60 -20.24 -0.42
CA THR A 159 28.84 -20.52 1.01
C THR A 159 30.31 -20.55 1.38
N GLY A 160 31.20 -20.54 0.36
CA GLY A 160 32.65 -20.55 0.55
C GLY A 160 33.21 -19.27 1.15
N THR A 161 34.49 -19.32 1.54
CA THR A 161 35.21 -18.23 2.20
C THR A 161 36.25 -17.57 1.30
N ASP A 162 36.20 -17.85 0.00
CA ASP A 162 37.09 -17.25 -0.98
C ASP A 162 36.68 -15.80 -1.30
N ALA A 163 37.68 -14.92 -1.44
CA ALA A 163 37.44 -13.56 -1.89
C ALA A 163 36.94 -13.53 -3.34
N CYS A 164 36.21 -12.46 -3.68
CA CYS A 164 35.75 -12.26 -5.06
C CYS A 164 36.95 -12.13 -6.03
N PRO A 165 37.03 -12.93 -7.08
CA PRO A 165 38.10 -12.86 -8.08
C PRO A 165 38.01 -11.57 -8.93
N ASP A 166 39.08 -11.24 -9.65
CA ASP A 166 39.13 -10.03 -10.49
C ASP A 166 38.04 -9.97 -11.56
N GLY A 167 37.68 -11.11 -12.11
CA GLY A 167 36.62 -11.26 -13.13
C GLY A 167 35.20 -11.38 -12.55
N GLY A 168 35.03 -11.20 -11.24
CA GLY A 168 33.77 -11.50 -10.59
C GLY A 168 33.55 -13.00 -10.39
N GLU A 169 32.53 -13.36 -9.65
CA GLU A 169 32.09 -14.73 -9.49
C GLU A 169 31.04 -15.05 -10.55
N VAL A 170 31.29 -16.07 -11.37
CA VAL A 170 30.50 -16.41 -12.55
C VAL A 170 29.64 -17.64 -12.29
N TYR A 171 28.33 -17.48 -12.50
CA TYR A 171 27.34 -18.53 -12.35
C TYR A 171 26.64 -18.79 -13.68
N GLN A 172 26.76 -20.02 -14.19
CA GLN A 172 26.11 -20.43 -15.43
C GLN A 172 24.59 -20.52 -15.21
N ALA A 173 23.83 -19.98 -16.15
CA ALA A 173 22.37 -19.92 -16.11
C ALA A 173 21.71 -20.44 -17.38
N GLU A 174 22.45 -21.16 -18.20
CA GLU A 174 21.98 -21.74 -19.46
C GLU A 174 20.70 -22.56 -19.29
N GLY A 175 19.74 -22.35 -20.18
CA GLY A 175 18.45 -23.00 -20.16
C GLY A 175 17.47 -22.45 -19.12
N LYS A 176 17.83 -21.36 -18.44
CA LYS A 176 16.92 -20.65 -17.53
C LYS A 176 16.29 -19.46 -18.23
N LYS A 177 14.96 -19.37 -18.15
CA LYS A 177 14.20 -18.20 -18.61
C LYS A 177 13.83 -17.34 -17.41
N ALA A 178 14.04 -16.05 -17.53
CA ALA A 178 13.70 -15.12 -16.45
C ALA A 178 13.25 -13.76 -16.96
N SER A 179 12.33 -13.15 -16.26
CA SER A 179 12.01 -11.72 -16.33
C SER A 179 12.50 -10.97 -15.09
N SER A 180 12.95 -11.69 -14.05
CA SER A 180 13.53 -11.13 -12.84
C SER A 180 14.63 -12.03 -12.26
N VAL A 181 15.65 -11.41 -11.68
CA VAL A 181 16.73 -12.09 -10.96
C VAL A 181 16.85 -11.47 -9.57
N ARG A 182 17.09 -12.28 -8.55
CA ARG A 182 17.33 -11.84 -7.18
C ARG A 182 18.69 -12.29 -6.68
N ILE A 183 19.43 -11.39 -6.05
CA ILE A 183 20.57 -11.73 -5.20
C ILE A 183 20.19 -11.52 -3.73
N LEU A 184 20.34 -12.54 -2.91
CA LEU A 184 20.10 -12.50 -1.47
C LEU A 184 21.43 -12.63 -0.73
N LEU A 185 21.89 -11.55 -0.13
CA LEU A 185 23.12 -11.47 0.64
C LEU A 185 22.87 -11.94 2.07
N SER A 186 23.72 -12.84 2.57
CA SER A 186 23.59 -13.42 3.91
C SER A 186 24.75 -13.11 4.83
N TYR A 187 25.93 -12.77 4.30
CA TYR A 187 27.11 -12.49 5.13
C TYR A 187 28.22 -11.74 4.35
N ASN A 188 29.01 -10.95 5.08
CA ASN A 188 30.27 -10.35 4.61
C ASN A 188 31.29 -10.39 5.76
N SER A 189 32.44 -10.97 5.51
CA SER A 189 33.49 -11.16 6.54
C SER A 189 34.20 -9.87 6.96
N ALA A 190 34.18 -8.85 6.11
CA ALA A 190 34.88 -7.58 6.33
C ALA A 190 33.96 -6.45 6.82
N SER A 191 32.63 -6.69 6.88
CA SER A 191 31.66 -5.65 7.23
C SER A 191 30.42 -6.27 7.85
N SER A 192 29.81 -5.55 8.80
CA SER A 192 28.46 -5.87 9.29
C SER A 192 27.36 -5.52 8.28
N LYS A 193 27.72 -4.86 7.17
CA LYS A 193 26.81 -4.46 6.10
C LYS A 193 26.87 -5.44 4.93
N ALA A 194 25.74 -5.67 4.30
CA ALA A 194 25.72 -6.27 2.98
C ALA A 194 26.27 -5.28 1.95
N VAL A 195 27.18 -5.72 1.09
CA VAL A 195 27.84 -4.84 0.12
C VAL A 195 27.91 -5.54 -1.24
N LEU A 196 27.53 -4.82 -2.30
CA LEU A 196 27.70 -5.22 -3.69
C LEU A 196 28.46 -4.13 -4.46
N ASN A 197 29.35 -4.52 -5.35
CA ASN A 197 30.03 -3.61 -6.27
C ASN A 197 29.30 -3.56 -7.61
N GLU A 198 29.08 -4.75 -8.23
CA GLU A 198 28.45 -4.83 -9.55
C GLU A 198 27.76 -6.20 -9.70
N VAL A 199 26.70 -6.23 -10.47
CA VAL A 199 26.07 -7.45 -10.96
C VAL A 199 25.86 -7.31 -12.46
N ARG A 200 26.28 -8.32 -13.22
CA ARG A 200 26.00 -8.42 -14.65
C ARG A 200 25.16 -9.65 -14.89
N ILE A 201 24.12 -9.50 -15.67
CA ILE A 201 23.24 -10.58 -16.07
C ILE A 201 23.33 -10.66 -17.59
N LEU A 202 23.73 -11.79 -18.12
CA LEU A 202 23.92 -11.97 -19.55
C LEU A 202 22.85 -12.92 -20.08
N GLY A 203 22.25 -12.56 -21.21
CA GLY A 203 21.19 -13.33 -21.83
C GLY A 203 20.72 -12.74 -23.14
N THR A 204 19.80 -13.41 -23.80
CA THR A 204 19.13 -12.99 -25.03
C THR A 204 17.63 -12.83 -24.79
N LYS A 205 17.03 -11.75 -25.29
CA LYS A 205 15.58 -11.55 -25.16
C LYS A 205 14.84 -12.69 -25.85
N SER A 206 13.98 -13.40 -25.13
CA SER A 206 13.21 -14.54 -25.63
C SER A 206 11.70 -14.28 -25.72
N GLY A 207 11.21 -13.23 -25.10
CA GLY A 207 9.79 -12.92 -25.11
C GLY A 207 9.47 -11.62 -24.36
N GLU A 208 8.19 -11.29 -24.29
CA GLU A 208 7.71 -10.27 -23.38
C GLU A 208 7.70 -10.84 -21.95
N ALA A 209 7.94 -9.97 -20.96
CA ALA A 209 7.86 -10.40 -19.57
C ALA A 209 6.47 -11.01 -19.32
N LYS A 210 6.44 -12.23 -18.85
CA LYS A 210 5.23 -12.83 -18.32
C LYS A 210 4.99 -12.14 -16.99
N LYS A 211 4.24 -11.05 -17.01
CA LYS A 211 3.71 -10.52 -15.78
C LYS A 211 2.84 -11.61 -15.20
N ALA A 212 3.17 -12.09 -14.01
CA ALA A 212 2.30 -12.98 -13.30
C ALA A 212 0.92 -12.32 -13.28
N ALA A 213 -0.10 -13.05 -13.71
CA ALA A 213 -1.43 -12.68 -13.30
C ALA A 213 -1.37 -12.62 -11.80
N PHE A 214 -1.58 -11.45 -11.22
CA PHE A 214 -1.50 -11.26 -9.80
C PHE A 214 -2.39 -12.33 -9.16
N GLN A 215 -1.80 -13.23 -8.41
CA GLN A 215 -2.53 -14.11 -7.54
C GLN A 215 -2.80 -13.31 -6.27
N ALA A 216 -4.08 -13.14 -5.94
CA ALA A 216 -4.44 -12.59 -4.65
C ALA A 216 -3.62 -13.30 -3.56
N PRO A 217 -3.05 -12.58 -2.60
CA PRO A 217 -2.27 -13.20 -1.54
C PRO A 217 -3.12 -14.29 -0.90
N VAL A 218 -2.56 -15.49 -0.78
CA VAL A 218 -3.19 -16.53 0.03
C VAL A 218 -3.20 -16.00 1.46
N SER A 219 -4.36 -15.59 1.93
CA SER A 219 -4.50 -15.15 3.31
C SER A 219 -4.52 -16.37 4.21
N TYR A 220 -3.65 -16.36 5.21
CA TYR A 220 -3.63 -17.37 6.27
C TYR A 220 -4.78 -17.19 7.27
N VAL A 221 -5.49 -16.07 7.19
CA VAL A 221 -6.63 -15.76 8.05
C VAL A 221 -7.89 -15.81 7.21
N GLU A 222 -8.82 -16.67 7.60
CA GLU A 222 -10.13 -16.73 6.98
C GLU A 222 -10.83 -15.37 7.10
N SER A 223 -11.60 -15.00 6.08
CA SER A 223 -12.41 -13.77 6.13
C SER A 223 -13.32 -13.79 7.36
N ALA A 224 -13.45 -12.64 8.03
CA ALA A 224 -14.36 -12.48 9.17
C ALA A 224 -15.81 -12.86 8.82
N TYR A 225 -16.20 -12.71 7.56
CA TYR A 225 -17.50 -13.11 7.05
C TYR A 225 -17.71 -14.64 7.09
N ASN A 226 -16.69 -15.41 6.71
CA ASN A 226 -16.78 -16.87 6.66
C ASN A 226 -16.57 -17.53 8.03
N THR A 227 -16.04 -16.80 9.00
CA THR A 227 -15.80 -17.31 10.33
C THR A 227 -17.09 -17.28 11.15
N GLU A 228 -17.55 -18.42 11.62
CA GLU A 228 -18.67 -18.48 12.57
C GLU A 228 -18.21 -17.88 13.91
N VAL A 229 -19.03 -16.98 14.46
CA VAL A 229 -18.79 -16.38 15.77
C VAL A 229 -19.90 -16.78 16.72
N THR A 230 -19.54 -17.52 17.75
CA THR A 230 -20.45 -17.99 18.79
C THR A 230 -20.51 -17.02 19.97
N THR A 231 -21.53 -17.15 20.82
CA THR A 231 -21.59 -16.43 22.11
C THR A 231 -20.36 -16.71 22.98
N GLN A 232 -19.80 -17.91 22.92
CA GLN A 232 -18.60 -18.25 23.65
C GLN A 232 -17.37 -17.50 23.14
N ASP A 233 -17.24 -17.32 21.81
CA ASP A 233 -16.17 -16.50 21.21
C ASP A 233 -16.22 -15.05 21.71
N THR A 234 -17.43 -14.49 21.83
CA THR A 234 -17.65 -13.15 22.40
C THR A 234 -17.18 -13.08 23.85
N ILE A 235 -17.57 -14.05 24.68
CA ILE A 235 -17.18 -14.12 26.09
C ILE A 235 -15.66 -14.29 26.21
N ASP A 236 -15.07 -15.16 25.41
CA ASP A 236 -13.62 -15.42 25.42
C ASP A 236 -12.84 -14.17 24.99
N GLU A 237 -13.38 -13.41 24.06
CA GLU A 237 -12.77 -12.16 23.61
C GLU A 237 -12.77 -11.10 24.75
N VAL A 238 -13.88 -10.97 25.50
CA VAL A 238 -13.93 -10.08 26.68
C VAL A 238 -12.98 -10.56 27.79
N TYR A 239 -12.86 -11.86 28.03
CA TYR A 239 -11.81 -12.40 28.92
C TYR A 239 -10.40 -12.11 28.39
N GLY A 240 -10.24 -12.04 27.07
CA GLY A 240 -9.02 -11.57 26.42
C GLY A 240 -8.68 -10.13 26.81
N ILE A 241 -9.66 -9.22 26.77
CA ILE A 241 -9.52 -7.82 27.22
C ILE A 241 -9.03 -7.77 28.68
N VAL A 242 -9.66 -8.54 29.58
CA VAL A 242 -9.20 -8.64 30.99
C VAL A 242 -7.74 -9.07 31.06
N SER A 243 -7.37 -10.10 30.31
CA SER A 243 -6.01 -10.67 30.39
C SER A 243 -4.94 -9.72 29.90
N ARG A 244 -5.21 -9.00 28.81
CA ARG A 244 -4.26 -8.07 28.18
C ARG A 244 -4.09 -6.81 29.00
N ASN A 245 -5.17 -6.28 29.55
CA ASN A 245 -5.15 -4.99 30.23
C ASN A 245 -4.91 -5.08 31.74
N LEU A 246 -5.32 -6.16 32.39
CA LEU A 246 -5.21 -6.31 33.84
C LEU A 246 -4.25 -7.44 34.26
N GLY A 247 -4.15 -8.48 33.45
CA GLY A 247 -3.41 -9.71 33.73
C GLY A 247 -4.31 -10.93 33.89
N LYS A 248 -3.80 -12.10 33.52
CA LYS A 248 -4.56 -13.38 33.46
C LYS A 248 -5.17 -13.79 34.82
N GLN A 249 -4.55 -13.41 35.93
CA GLN A 249 -5.02 -13.74 37.30
C GLN A 249 -6.37 -13.07 37.64
N TYR A 250 -6.71 -11.96 36.99
CA TYR A 250 -7.96 -11.25 37.24
C TYR A 250 -9.18 -11.82 36.50
N LYS A 251 -8.99 -12.78 35.59
CA LYS A 251 -10.12 -13.47 34.94
C LYS A 251 -11.10 -14.06 35.94
N ASN A 252 -10.58 -14.61 37.02
CA ASN A 252 -11.41 -15.26 38.04
C ASN A 252 -12.28 -14.30 38.87
N TRP A 253 -12.07 -12.98 38.71
CA TRP A 253 -12.88 -11.97 39.38
C TRP A 253 -14.24 -11.76 38.70
N PHE A 254 -14.36 -12.19 37.45
CA PHE A 254 -15.50 -11.86 36.58
C PHE A 254 -16.24 -13.10 36.11
N THR A 255 -17.51 -12.92 35.85
CA THR A 255 -18.34 -13.78 35.01
C THR A 255 -19.03 -12.93 33.97
N PHE A 256 -18.95 -13.31 32.70
CA PHE A 256 -19.57 -12.56 31.61
C PHE A 256 -20.73 -13.36 31.02
N GLU A 257 -21.79 -12.65 30.63
CA GLU A 257 -22.99 -13.21 30.01
C GLU A 257 -23.45 -12.32 28.87
N VAL A 258 -23.66 -12.90 27.69
CA VAL A 258 -24.35 -12.26 26.58
C VAL A 258 -25.84 -12.56 26.70
N LYS A 259 -26.67 -11.51 26.71
CA LYS A 259 -28.11 -11.66 26.75
C LYS A 259 -28.76 -10.66 25.78
N ASP A 260 -29.46 -11.20 24.79
CA ASP A 260 -30.09 -10.40 23.76
C ASP A 260 -31.04 -9.36 24.34
N LYS A 261 -31.11 -8.22 23.68
CA LYS A 261 -32.08 -7.18 23.94
C LYS A 261 -33.32 -7.37 23.07
N ALA A 262 -34.45 -6.82 23.49
CA ALA A 262 -35.63 -6.76 22.65
C ALA A 262 -35.35 -5.93 21.39
N GLU A 263 -36.02 -6.25 20.29
CA GLU A 263 -35.92 -5.49 19.05
C GLU A 263 -36.21 -4.00 19.29
N GLY A 264 -35.36 -3.12 18.75
CA GLY A 264 -35.48 -1.67 18.92
C GLY A 264 -35.10 -1.15 20.33
N ALA A 265 -34.78 -2.03 21.30
CA ALA A 265 -34.33 -1.59 22.61
C ALA A 265 -32.91 -1.01 22.57
N ALA A 266 -32.60 -0.16 23.55
CA ALA A 266 -31.27 0.40 23.74
C ALA A 266 -30.24 -0.67 24.06
N ASP A 267 -28.98 -0.45 23.70
CA ASP A 267 -27.87 -1.24 24.18
C ASP A 267 -27.74 -1.09 25.69
N TYR A 268 -27.42 -2.18 26.39
CA TYR A 268 -27.34 -2.14 27.85
C TYR A 268 -26.23 -3.03 28.40
N TYR A 269 -25.87 -2.75 29.64
CA TYR A 269 -25.14 -3.68 30.50
C TYR A 269 -25.67 -3.65 31.94
N GLU A 270 -25.48 -4.76 32.64
CA GLU A 270 -25.76 -4.93 34.04
C GLU A 270 -24.54 -5.40 34.79
N ILE A 271 -24.36 -4.96 36.05
CA ILE A 271 -23.24 -5.38 36.90
C ILE A 271 -23.82 -5.77 38.26
N GLU A 272 -23.50 -6.95 38.75
CA GLU A 272 -23.97 -7.47 40.04
C GLU A 272 -22.96 -8.41 40.70
N ASP A 273 -23.05 -8.58 42.02
CA ASP A 273 -22.23 -9.54 42.77
C ASP A 273 -22.93 -10.92 42.74
N VAL A 274 -22.27 -11.93 42.17
CA VAL A 274 -22.78 -13.30 42.10
C VAL A 274 -21.66 -14.29 42.48
N ASP A 275 -21.91 -15.16 43.40
CA ASP A 275 -21.01 -16.24 43.84
C ASP A 275 -19.57 -15.76 44.14
N GLY A 276 -19.46 -14.58 44.75
CA GLY A 276 -18.17 -13.99 45.11
C GLY A 276 -17.38 -13.38 43.95
N LYS A 277 -18.00 -13.26 42.79
CA LYS A 277 -17.46 -12.62 41.59
C LYS A 277 -18.33 -11.45 41.18
N VAL A 278 -17.79 -10.63 40.28
CA VAL A 278 -18.53 -9.58 39.57
C VAL A 278 -19.08 -10.16 38.29
N LYS A 279 -20.39 -10.29 38.19
CA LYS A 279 -21.07 -10.69 36.94
C LYS A 279 -21.41 -9.47 36.14
N ILE A 280 -21.03 -9.49 34.86
CA ILE A 280 -21.38 -8.42 33.90
C ILE A 280 -22.15 -9.06 32.75
N THR A 281 -23.40 -8.60 32.56
CA THR A 281 -24.29 -9.03 31.50
C THR A 281 -24.46 -7.88 30.50
N GLY A 282 -24.47 -8.15 29.22
CA GLY A 282 -24.72 -7.17 28.16
C GLY A 282 -25.25 -7.81 26.89
N ASN A 283 -25.72 -7.01 25.94
CA ASN A 283 -26.25 -7.54 24.68
C ASN A 283 -25.20 -7.76 23.60
N SER A 284 -23.93 -7.41 23.85
CA SER A 284 -22.79 -7.64 22.96
C SER A 284 -21.48 -7.64 23.75
N GLY A 285 -20.39 -8.04 23.12
CA GLY A 285 -19.05 -7.96 23.70
C GLY A 285 -18.67 -6.50 24.06
N VAL A 286 -19.05 -5.54 23.19
CA VAL A 286 -18.85 -4.10 23.45
C VAL A 286 -19.56 -3.66 24.72
N THR A 287 -20.81 -4.04 24.91
CA THR A 287 -21.58 -3.59 26.10
C THR A 287 -21.05 -4.25 27.36
N ILE A 288 -20.63 -5.51 27.31
CA ILE A 288 -19.97 -6.20 28.44
C ILE A 288 -18.64 -5.54 28.77
N ALA A 289 -17.80 -5.24 27.75
CA ALA A 289 -16.53 -4.53 27.95
C ALA A 289 -16.73 -3.12 28.53
N ASN A 290 -17.78 -2.40 28.09
CA ASN A 290 -18.12 -1.10 28.66
C ASN A 290 -18.56 -1.21 30.11
N GLY A 291 -19.34 -2.25 30.46
CA GLY A 291 -19.68 -2.57 31.84
C GLY A 291 -18.43 -2.90 32.69
N LEU A 292 -17.48 -3.64 32.11
CA LEU A 292 -16.19 -3.90 32.75
C LEU A 292 -15.42 -2.58 33.02
N ASN A 293 -15.34 -1.70 32.04
CA ASN A 293 -14.69 -0.39 32.20
C ASN A 293 -15.37 0.46 33.28
N TYR A 294 -16.72 0.43 33.34
CA TYR A 294 -17.48 1.10 34.39
C TYR A 294 -17.08 0.57 35.78
N TYR A 295 -17.02 -0.74 35.96
CA TYR A 295 -16.58 -1.36 37.21
C TYR A 295 -15.14 -0.99 37.56
N LEU A 296 -14.23 -1.03 36.59
CA LEU A 296 -12.82 -0.66 36.79
C LEU A 296 -12.68 0.81 37.22
N LYS A 297 -13.35 1.74 36.54
CA LYS A 297 -13.27 3.17 36.85
C LYS A 297 -13.91 3.53 38.20
N TYR A 298 -15.14 3.07 38.44
CA TYR A 298 -15.91 3.55 39.55
C TYR A 298 -15.72 2.76 40.85
N TYR A 299 -15.39 1.49 40.77
CA TYR A 299 -15.18 0.62 41.93
C TYR A 299 -13.69 0.37 42.19
N CYS A 300 -12.93 -0.03 41.18
CA CYS A 300 -11.52 -0.36 41.35
C CYS A 300 -10.59 0.86 41.29
N LYS A 301 -11.05 2.02 40.78
CA LYS A 301 -10.23 3.22 40.55
C LYS A 301 -9.10 2.99 39.56
N VAL A 302 -9.35 2.11 38.60
CA VAL A 302 -8.44 1.77 37.49
C VAL A 302 -8.86 2.56 36.24
N SER A 303 -7.90 3.09 35.52
CA SER A 303 -8.10 3.81 34.27
C SER A 303 -7.23 3.23 33.15
N ILE A 304 -7.86 2.87 32.04
CA ILE A 304 -7.22 2.41 30.81
C ILE A 304 -7.48 3.45 29.74
N THR A 305 -6.42 4.04 29.18
CA THR A 305 -6.52 5.12 28.19
C THR A 305 -5.54 4.92 27.05
N GLN A 306 -5.76 5.59 25.92
CA GLN A 306 -4.86 5.57 24.76
C GLN A 306 -3.45 6.11 25.09
N VAL A 307 -3.36 7.06 26.00
CA VAL A 307 -2.12 7.80 26.30
C VAL A 307 -1.42 7.35 27.58
N GLY A 308 -1.98 6.41 28.30
CA GLY A 308 -1.38 5.86 29.51
C GLY A 308 -2.41 5.18 30.42
N ASP A 309 -1.99 4.09 31.04
CA ASP A 309 -2.82 3.27 31.87
C ASP A 309 -2.44 3.43 33.34
N GLN A 310 -3.44 3.49 34.22
CA GLN A 310 -3.28 3.41 35.68
C GLN A 310 -3.96 2.15 36.17
N VAL A 311 -3.26 1.02 36.08
CA VAL A 311 -3.77 -0.31 36.43
C VAL A 311 -3.13 -0.76 37.72
N THR A 312 -3.66 -0.27 38.86
CA THR A 312 -3.35 -0.81 40.18
C THR A 312 -4.60 -1.44 40.75
N MET A 313 -4.74 -2.73 40.52
CA MET A 313 -5.90 -3.48 40.99
C MET A 313 -5.98 -3.55 42.51
N PRO A 314 -7.19 -3.50 43.11
CA PRO A 314 -7.40 -3.74 44.54
C PRO A 314 -6.88 -5.13 44.95
N LYS A 315 -6.57 -5.29 46.24
CA LYS A 315 -6.09 -6.58 46.78
C LYS A 315 -7.15 -7.68 46.72
N SER A 316 -8.42 -7.33 46.65
CA SER A 316 -9.56 -8.24 46.59
C SER A 316 -10.68 -7.61 45.77
N ILE A 317 -11.62 -8.45 45.34
CA ILE A 317 -12.81 -8.00 44.58
C ILE A 317 -13.57 -6.92 45.37
N VAL A 318 -13.81 -5.79 44.73
CA VAL A 318 -14.62 -4.71 45.29
C VAL A 318 -16.08 -5.02 44.98
N LYS A 319 -16.91 -5.14 46.01
CA LYS A 319 -18.34 -5.42 45.84
C LYS A 319 -19.07 -4.26 45.17
N VAL A 320 -19.98 -4.59 44.28
CA VAL A 320 -20.87 -3.63 43.62
C VAL A 320 -21.98 -3.20 44.60
N GLY A 321 -22.40 -4.12 45.46
CA GLY A 321 -23.46 -3.89 46.46
C GLY A 321 -24.85 -3.98 45.84
N SER A 322 -25.28 -2.95 45.13
CA SER A 322 -26.57 -2.96 44.44
C SER A 322 -26.36 -3.16 42.94
N LYS A 323 -27.24 -3.92 42.30
CA LYS A 323 -27.21 -4.13 40.84
C LYS A 323 -27.17 -2.82 40.09
N VAL A 324 -26.21 -2.65 39.22
CA VAL A 324 -26.10 -1.55 38.27
C VAL A 324 -26.77 -1.96 36.98
N HIS A 325 -27.62 -1.09 36.42
CA HIS A 325 -28.15 -1.23 35.06
C HIS A 325 -27.91 0.10 34.33
N LYS A 326 -27.36 0.02 33.15
CA LYS A 326 -27.08 1.17 32.27
C LYS A 326 -27.53 0.89 30.87
N GLU A 327 -28.13 1.89 30.24
CA GLU A 327 -28.56 1.86 28.86
C GLU A 327 -27.85 2.94 28.04
N CYS A 328 -27.60 2.66 26.77
CA CYS A 328 -27.14 3.62 25.79
C CYS A 328 -28.18 3.78 24.68
N LYS A 329 -28.80 4.95 24.62
CA LYS A 329 -29.83 5.28 23.64
C LYS A 329 -29.25 5.64 22.27
N VAL A 330 -27.92 5.88 22.18
CA VAL A 330 -27.22 6.13 20.92
C VAL A 330 -26.86 4.79 20.31
N ALA A 331 -27.50 4.46 19.20
CA ALA A 331 -27.35 3.15 18.55
C ALA A 331 -25.94 2.97 17.95
N LEU A 332 -25.41 4.00 17.30
CA LEU A 332 -24.08 3.97 16.67
C LEU A 332 -23.12 4.88 17.45
N ARG A 333 -22.04 4.28 17.93
CA ARG A 333 -20.96 4.97 18.65
C ARG A 333 -19.69 4.79 17.83
N TYR A 334 -19.38 5.83 17.11
CA TYR A 334 -18.42 5.84 16.02
C TYR A 334 -17.01 6.24 16.47
N ALA A 335 -16.01 5.63 15.86
CA ALA A 335 -14.62 6.04 16.01
C ALA A 335 -13.94 6.22 14.65
N TYR A 336 -13.15 7.28 14.61
CA TYR A 336 -12.17 7.71 13.61
C TYR A 336 -12.73 8.34 12.34
N ASN A 337 -11.92 9.24 11.80
CA ASN A 337 -12.02 9.76 10.45
C ASN A 337 -10.82 9.26 9.61
N TYR A 338 -10.84 9.54 8.33
CA TYR A 338 -9.74 9.15 7.43
C TYR A 338 -8.37 9.67 7.90
N CYS A 339 -8.30 10.93 8.35
CA CYS A 339 -7.03 11.56 8.75
C CYS A 339 -6.35 10.84 9.91
N THR A 340 -7.12 10.33 10.87
CA THR A 340 -6.59 9.55 12.00
C THR A 340 -5.79 8.34 11.53
N MET A 341 -6.27 7.65 10.48
CA MET A 341 -5.59 6.49 9.91
C MET A 341 -4.19 6.83 9.39
N SER A 342 -4.02 8.00 8.76
CA SER A 342 -2.72 8.43 8.24
C SER A 342 -1.83 9.12 9.27
N TYR A 343 -2.41 9.94 10.16
CA TYR A 343 -1.61 10.65 11.17
C TYR A 343 -1.10 9.76 12.29
N SER A 344 -1.89 8.79 12.74
CA SER A 344 -1.57 7.99 13.91
C SER A 344 -1.37 6.51 13.60
N MET A 345 -2.12 5.94 12.64
CA MET A 345 -2.28 4.49 12.47
C MET A 345 -1.61 3.92 11.22
N ALA A 346 -0.90 4.78 10.43
CA ALA A 346 -0.36 4.41 9.11
C ALA A 346 0.47 3.11 9.12
N PHE A 347 1.24 2.89 10.18
CA PHE A 347 2.15 1.76 10.32
C PHE A 347 1.79 0.81 11.46
N TRP A 348 0.59 0.93 12.03
CA TRP A 348 0.16 0.04 13.10
C TRP A 348 0.12 -1.41 12.62
N GLY A 349 0.66 -2.30 13.47
CA GLY A 349 0.59 -3.73 13.33
C GLY A 349 -0.53 -4.33 14.19
N GLU A 350 -0.45 -5.64 14.43
CA GLU A 350 -1.45 -6.39 15.18
C GLU A 350 -1.54 -5.95 16.66
N ASP A 351 -0.41 -5.65 17.28
CA ASP A 351 -0.35 -5.29 18.71
C ASP A 351 -1.01 -3.93 18.97
N GLU A 352 -0.73 -2.92 18.15
CA GLU A 352 -1.32 -1.59 18.28
C GLU A 352 -2.83 -1.64 18.02
N TRP A 353 -3.24 -2.28 16.94
CA TRP A 353 -4.66 -2.47 16.64
C TRP A 353 -5.38 -3.25 17.72
N ARG A 354 -4.74 -4.28 18.27
CA ARG A 354 -5.32 -5.07 19.34
C ARG A 354 -5.59 -4.23 20.58
N LYS A 355 -4.62 -3.42 21.00
CA LYS A 355 -4.76 -2.50 22.13
C LYS A 355 -5.88 -1.48 21.88
N GLU A 356 -5.96 -0.97 20.66
CA GLU A 356 -6.96 0.03 20.29
C GLU A 356 -8.37 -0.55 20.29
N LEU A 357 -8.57 -1.72 19.72
CA LEU A 357 -9.88 -2.40 19.72
C LEU A 357 -10.35 -2.74 21.14
N ASP A 358 -9.44 -3.13 22.03
CA ASP A 358 -9.75 -3.32 23.46
C ASP A 358 -10.24 -2.00 24.09
N TRP A 359 -9.52 -0.90 23.82
CA TRP A 359 -9.90 0.41 24.36
C TRP A 359 -11.23 0.91 23.79
N LEU A 360 -11.48 0.73 22.51
CA LEU A 360 -12.74 1.06 21.86
C LEU A 360 -13.92 0.29 22.49
N ALA A 361 -13.76 -1.03 22.69
CA ALA A 361 -14.76 -1.86 23.35
C ALA A 361 -15.04 -1.40 24.78
N LEU A 362 -13.99 -1.13 25.56
CA LEU A 362 -14.10 -0.61 26.92
C LEU A 362 -14.85 0.74 26.99
N ASN A 363 -14.79 1.53 25.94
CA ASN A 363 -15.48 2.80 25.85
C ASN A 363 -16.83 2.74 25.10
N GLY A 364 -17.28 1.54 24.71
CA GLY A 364 -18.60 1.31 24.17
C GLY A 364 -18.74 1.63 22.68
N VAL A 365 -17.64 1.82 21.95
CA VAL A 365 -17.63 2.03 20.49
C VAL A 365 -18.06 0.75 19.79
N ASN A 366 -18.98 0.86 18.83
CA ASN A 366 -19.51 -0.29 18.10
C ASN A 366 -19.41 -0.18 16.58
N ILE A 367 -18.87 0.93 16.06
CA ILE A 367 -18.63 1.12 14.63
C ILE A 367 -17.31 1.89 14.44
N VAL A 368 -16.45 1.42 13.55
CA VAL A 368 -15.07 1.90 13.43
C VAL A 368 -14.71 2.08 11.96
N LEU A 369 -14.23 3.27 11.57
CA LEU A 369 -13.61 3.42 10.26
C LEU A 369 -12.32 2.60 10.23
N ASP A 370 -12.29 1.57 9.41
CA ASP A 370 -11.10 0.73 9.19
C ASP A 370 -10.84 0.56 7.70
N ILE A 371 -9.88 1.30 7.19
CA ILE A 371 -9.41 1.23 5.80
C ILE A 371 -8.13 0.39 5.67
N THR A 372 -7.79 -0.39 6.69
CA THR A 372 -6.66 -1.31 6.65
C THR A 372 -6.85 -2.33 5.52
N GLY A 373 -5.86 -2.49 4.66
CA GLY A 373 -5.92 -3.41 3.53
C GLY A 373 -6.70 -2.90 2.32
N GLN A 374 -7.20 -1.65 2.35
CA GLN A 374 -7.94 -1.05 1.23
C GLN A 374 -7.11 -0.96 -0.04
N GLU A 375 -5.80 -0.88 0.07
CA GLU A 375 -4.86 -0.92 -1.05
C GLU A 375 -4.98 -2.21 -1.87
N GLU A 376 -5.36 -3.33 -1.25
CA GLU A 376 -5.60 -4.59 -1.95
C GLU A 376 -6.88 -4.53 -2.79
N VAL A 377 -7.93 -3.89 -2.30
CA VAL A 377 -9.16 -3.64 -3.07
C VAL A 377 -8.84 -2.81 -4.32
N TRP A 378 -8.07 -1.74 -4.14
CA TRP A 378 -7.62 -0.91 -5.27
C TRP A 378 -6.74 -1.68 -6.24
N ARG A 379 -5.91 -2.57 -5.74
CA ARG A 379 -5.07 -3.41 -6.58
C ARG A 379 -5.89 -4.37 -7.44
N GLU A 380 -6.88 -5.06 -6.87
CA GLU A 380 -7.79 -5.93 -7.64
C GLU A 380 -8.59 -5.12 -8.66
N PHE A 381 -9.15 -4.00 -8.23
CA PHE A 381 -9.93 -3.11 -9.09
C PHE A 381 -9.12 -2.59 -10.29
N LEU A 382 -7.95 -2.04 -10.07
CA LEU A 382 -7.10 -1.51 -11.14
C LEU A 382 -6.54 -2.63 -12.04
N SER A 383 -6.23 -3.80 -11.48
CA SER A 383 -5.83 -4.97 -12.29
C SER A 383 -6.92 -5.40 -13.27
N ALA A 384 -8.18 -5.40 -12.83
CA ALA A 384 -9.32 -5.71 -13.70
C ALA A 384 -9.51 -4.66 -14.82
N LEU A 385 -9.09 -3.43 -14.59
CA LEU A 385 -9.10 -2.35 -15.60
C LEU A 385 -7.90 -2.41 -16.56
N GLY A 386 -6.94 -3.32 -16.34
CA GLY A 386 -5.80 -3.54 -17.22
C GLY A 386 -4.51 -2.85 -16.80
N TYR A 387 -4.43 -2.33 -15.57
CA TYR A 387 -3.20 -1.79 -15.01
C TYR A 387 -2.25 -2.91 -14.61
N THR A 388 -0.97 -2.68 -14.81
CA THR A 388 0.08 -3.57 -14.33
C THR A 388 0.33 -3.35 -12.84
N HIS A 389 0.98 -4.30 -12.19
CA HIS A 389 1.28 -4.20 -10.76
C HIS A 389 2.12 -2.95 -10.42
N GLU A 390 3.13 -2.62 -11.23
CA GLU A 390 3.94 -1.42 -11.02
C GLU A 390 3.12 -0.13 -11.19
N GLU A 391 2.29 -0.03 -12.20
CA GLU A 391 1.40 1.12 -12.39
C GLU A 391 0.40 1.27 -11.23
N ILE A 392 -0.05 0.17 -10.66
CA ILE A 392 -0.90 0.17 -9.46
C ILE A 392 -0.13 0.71 -8.24
N LYS A 393 1.11 0.25 -8.04
CA LYS A 393 1.98 0.74 -6.96
C LYS A 393 2.29 2.23 -7.10
N ASP A 394 2.48 2.69 -8.32
CA ASP A 394 2.70 4.12 -8.60
C ASP A 394 1.44 4.97 -8.32
N TYR A 395 0.26 4.41 -8.51
CA TYR A 395 -1.01 5.09 -8.24
C TYR A 395 -1.35 5.12 -6.73
N ILE A 396 -1.06 4.05 -6.01
CA ILE A 396 -1.36 3.94 -4.58
C ILE A 396 -0.39 4.81 -3.78
N ALA A 397 -0.93 5.71 -2.98
CA ALA A 397 -0.13 6.55 -2.10
C ALA A 397 0.58 5.72 -1.01
N GLY A 398 1.61 6.26 -0.39
CA GLY A 398 2.22 5.68 0.80
C GLY A 398 1.29 5.73 2.02
N PRO A 399 1.51 4.88 3.04
CA PRO A 399 0.58 4.69 4.15
C PRO A 399 0.24 5.97 4.92
N ALA A 400 1.18 6.89 5.08
CA ALA A 400 0.97 8.17 5.75
C ALA A 400 0.07 9.13 4.93
N TYR A 401 -0.32 8.76 3.71
CA TYR A 401 -1.10 9.61 2.79
C TYR A 401 -2.41 8.96 2.34
N TYR A 402 -2.74 7.77 2.81
CA TYR A 402 -3.96 7.03 2.44
C TYR A 402 -5.24 7.84 2.67
N ALA A 403 -5.32 8.60 3.76
CA ALA A 403 -6.47 9.44 4.05
C ALA A 403 -6.86 10.31 2.86
N TRP A 404 -5.90 11.05 2.35
CA TRP A 404 -6.12 11.99 1.24
C TRP A 404 -6.25 11.28 -0.10
N ALA A 405 -5.56 10.16 -0.29
CA ALA A 405 -5.73 9.34 -1.49
C ALA A 405 -7.16 8.78 -1.58
N TYR A 406 -7.68 8.22 -0.51
CA TYR A 406 -9.03 7.63 -0.49
C TYR A 406 -10.16 8.68 -0.46
N MET A 407 -9.85 9.93 -0.11
CA MET A 407 -10.73 11.08 -0.29
C MET A 407 -10.60 11.76 -1.68
N ALA A 408 -9.86 11.16 -2.62
CA ALA A 408 -9.61 11.67 -3.97
C ALA A 408 -8.89 13.03 -4.03
N ASN A 409 -8.07 13.35 -3.02
CA ASN A 409 -7.29 14.60 -2.99
C ASN A 409 -5.95 14.46 -3.73
N LEU A 410 -5.34 13.28 -3.70
CA LEU A 410 -4.05 12.99 -4.35
C LEU A 410 -3.96 11.53 -4.79
N SER A 411 -2.96 11.22 -5.62
CA SER A 411 -2.58 9.84 -5.99
C SER A 411 -1.06 9.70 -6.04
N GLY A 412 -0.53 8.51 -5.79
CA GLY A 412 0.87 8.16 -6.01
C GLY A 412 1.91 8.82 -5.09
N TYR A 413 1.50 9.61 -4.09
CA TYR A 413 2.44 10.33 -3.24
C TYR A 413 2.89 9.49 -2.04
N GLY A 414 4.20 9.53 -1.74
CA GLY A 414 4.78 8.83 -0.59
C GLY A 414 4.91 7.31 -0.76
N GLY A 415 4.60 6.79 -1.96
CA GLY A 415 4.83 5.41 -2.38
C GLY A 415 6.16 5.26 -3.14
N PRO A 416 6.35 4.11 -3.85
CA PRO A 416 5.48 2.92 -3.81
C PRO A 416 5.65 2.10 -2.53
N VAL A 417 4.62 1.34 -2.17
CA VAL A 417 4.72 0.35 -1.09
C VAL A 417 5.37 -0.94 -1.59
N HIS A 418 5.99 -1.69 -0.70
CA HIS A 418 6.55 -3.01 -1.01
C HIS A 418 5.43 -4.03 -1.28
N ASP A 419 5.68 -5.00 -2.16
CA ASP A 419 4.69 -6.01 -2.55
C ASP A 419 4.07 -6.77 -1.37
N SER A 420 4.88 -7.11 -0.36
CA SER A 420 4.38 -7.77 0.85
C SER A 420 3.45 -6.89 1.70
N TRP A 421 3.37 -5.60 1.42
CA TRP A 421 2.47 -4.69 2.14
C TRP A 421 1.01 -5.09 1.89
N PHE A 422 0.64 -5.34 0.65
CA PHE A 422 -0.73 -5.73 0.27
C PHE A 422 -1.21 -6.93 1.08
N SER A 423 -0.45 -8.04 1.06
CA SER A 423 -0.83 -9.26 1.78
C SER A 423 -0.87 -9.09 3.29
N LYS A 424 0.15 -8.43 3.86
CA LYS A 424 0.23 -8.20 5.31
C LYS A 424 -0.89 -7.30 5.82
N ARG A 425 -1.25 -6.27 5.06
CA ARG A 425 -2.35 -5.37 5.44
C ARG A 425 -3.70 -6.04 5.28
N THR A 426 -3.90 -6.86 4.26
CA THR A 426 -5.12 -7.67 4.10
C THR A 426 -5.28 -8.66 5.23
N GLU A 427 -4.20 -9.36 5.63
CA GLU A 427 -4.23 -10.27 6.77
C GLU A 427 -4.59 -9.54 8.07
N LEU A 428 -3.96 -8.38 8.32
CA LEU A 428 -4.25 -7.55 9.47
C LEU A 428 -5.71 -7.07 9.49
N ALA A 429 -6.23 -6.61 8.35
CA ALA A 429 -7.62 -6.19 8.20
C ALA A 429 -8.60 -7.31 8.59
N ARG A 430 -8.38 -8.52 8.09
CA ARG A 430 -9.23 -9.68 8.39
C ARG A 430 -9.16 -10.07 9.88
N LYS A 431 -7.99 -9.97 10.51
CA LYS A 431 -7.84 -10.16 11.95
C LYS A 431 -8.62 -9.11 12.74
N ASN A 432 -8.49 -7.84 12.38
CA ASN A 432 -9.23 -6.75 13.00
C ASN A 432 -10.75 -6.96 12.88
N GLN A 433 -11.22 -7.27 11.69
CA GLN A 433 -12.65 -7.51 11.41
C GLN A 433 -13.20 -8.70 12.19
N LEU A 434 -12.43 -9.77 12.36
CA LEU A 434 -12.83 -10.92 13.19
C LEU A 434 -12.95 -10.54 14.67
N ILE A 435 -12.02 -9.74 15.19
CA ILE A 435 -12.09 -9.20 16.55
C ILE A 435 -13.32 -8.29 16.72
N MET A 436 -13.52 -7.38 15.78
CA MET A 436 -14.70 -6.50 15.76
C MET A 436 -15.99 -7.33 15.79
N ARG A 437 -16.09 -8.34 14.95
CA ARG A 437 -17.26 -9.21 14.88
C ARG A 437 -17.49 -9.97 16.20
N LYS A 438 -16.45 -10.50 16.82
CA LYS A 438 -16.54 -11.17 18.14
C LYS A 438 -17.04 -10.21 19.23
N LEU A 439 -16.68 -8.95 19.16
CA LEU A 439 -17.11 -7.92 20.11
C LEU A 439 -18.48 -7.31 19.79
N GLY A 440 -19.01 -7.54 18.58
CA GLY A 440 -20.25 -6.89 18.10
C GLY A 440 -20.00 -5.47 17.60
N MET A 441 -18.80 -5.20 17.07
CA MET A 441 -18.45 -4.01 16.30
C MET A 441 -18.59 -4.27 14.80
N GLN A 442 -18.76 -3.19 14.02
CA GLN A 442 -18.72 -3.25 12.56
C GLN A 442 -17.64 -2.29 12.03
N PRO A 443 -16.87 -2.70 11.01
CA PRO A 443 -16.00 -1.78 10.29
C PRO A 443 -16.84 -0.88 9.38
N ILE A 444 -16.33 0.33 9.09
CA ILE A 444 -16.75 1.14 7.96
C ILE A 444 -15.66 1.00 6.91
N LEU A 445 -16.03 0.56 5.72
CA LEU A 445 -15.12 0.40 4.59
C LEU A 445 -15.23 1.59 3.64
N GLN A 446 -14.27 1.72 2.72
CA GLN A 446 -14.34 2.74 1.68
C GLN A 446 -15.52 2.49 0.74
N GLY A 447 -16.34 3.51 0.48
CA GLY A 447 -17.31 3.53 -0.59
C GLY A 447 -16.69 4.03 -1.90
N TYR A 448 -17.38 3.81 -3.02
CA TYR A 448 -16.92 4.25 -4.35
C TYR A 448 -17.77 5.40 -4.87
N SER A 449 -17.11 6.52 -5.21
CA SER A 449 -17.75 7.70 -5.78
C SER A 449 -17.23 8.09 -7.17
N GLY A 450 -16.48 7.18 -7.82
CA GLY A 450 -16.02 7.36 -9.20
C GLY A 450 -14.53 7.67 -9.36
N MET A 451 -13.72 7.59 -8.32
CA MET A 451 -12.28 7.84 -8.39
C MET A 451 -11.57 6.86 -9.33
N VAL A 452 -10.74 7.38 -10.25
CA VAL A 452 -9.97 6.60 -11.23
C VAL A 452 -8.62 7.28 -11.51
N PRO A 453 -7.58 6.54 -11.96
CA PRO A 453 -6.34 7.16 -12.40
C PRO A 453 -6.53 8.13 -13.57
N VAL A 454 -5.63 9.10 -13.71
CA VAL A 454 -5.71 10.15 -14.75
C VAL A 454 -5.60 9.60 -16.17
N ASP A 455 -5.00 8.44 -16.36
CA ASP A 455 -4.77 7.79 -17.65
C ASP A 455 -5.76 6.64 -17.95
N VAL A 456 -6.80 6.48 -17.13
CA VAL A 456 -7.75 5.35 -17.20
C VAL A 456 -8.35 5.13 -18.60
N GLN A 457 -8.62 6.20 -19.35
CA GLN A 457 -9.17 6.08 -20.71
C GLN A 457 -8.25 5.35 -21.68
N SER A 458 -6.93 5.48 -21.50
CA SER A 458 -5.96 4.80 -22.33
C SER A 458 -5.73 3.33 -21.89
N LYS A 459 -5.99 3.02 -20.62
CA LYS A 459 -5.73 1.72 -20.00
C LYS A 459 -6.91 0.78 -20.08
N ALA A 460 -8.08 1.24 -19.68
CA ALA A 460 -9.28 0.41 -19.63
C ALA A 460 -9.72 -0.02 -21.04
N LYS A 461 -9.96 -1.32 -21.19
CA LYS A 461 -10.33 -1.93 -22.47
C LYS A 461 -11.60 -2.81 -22.34
N GLY A 462 -12.13 -3.22 -23.48
CA GLY A 462 -13.26 -4.15 -23.53
C GLY A 462 -14.49 -3.60 -22.81
N ALA A 463 -15.04 -4.35 -21.86
CA ALA A 463 -16.25 -3.98 -21.13
C ALA A 463 -16.09 -2.71 -20.27
N TYR A 464 -14.86 -2.34 -19.93
CA TYR A 464 -14.52 -1.17 -19.13
C TYR A 464 -13.95 0.00 -19.94
N ALA A 465 -13.96 -0.08 -21.28
CA ALA A 465 -13.51 1.03 -22.14
C ALA A 465 -14.33 2.29 -21.87
N LEU A 466 -13.63 3.43 -21.74
CA LEU A 466 -14.22 4.74 -21.44
C LEU A 466 -14.11 5.68 -22.63
N THR A 467 -15.06 6.60 -22.74
CA THR A 467 -15.06 7.73 -23.68
C THR A 467 -14.64 9.01 -22.97
N GLY A 468 -14.34 10.07 -23.73
CA GLY A 468 -14.01 11.38 -23.16
C GLY A 468 -15.14 11.99 -22.31
N ASN A 469 -16.38 11.53 -22.51
CA ASN A 469 -17.54 12.03 -21.77
C ASN A 469 -17.74 11.30 -20.42
N ASP A 470 -17.04 10.20 -20.18
CA ASP A 470 -17.21 9.41 -18.95
C ASP A 470 -16.33 9.91 -17.81
N VAL A 471 -15.30 10.73 -18.09
CA VAL A 471 -14.24 11.09 -17.14
C VAL A 471 -14.18 12.61 -16.95
N ILE A 472 -14.02 13.05 -15.72
CA ILE A 472 -13.90 14.47 -15.33
C ILE A 472 -12.55 14.70 -14.67
N PRO A 473 -11.65 15.50 -15.31
CA PRO A 473 -10.40 15.92 -14.68
C PRO A 473 -10.65 16.75 -13.41
N GLN A 474 -9.91 16.47 -12.34
CA GLN A 474 -10.10 17.09 -11.04
C GLN A 474 -9.09 18.20 -10.70
N GLY A 475 -8.10 18.46 -11.58
CA GLY A 475 -7.05 19.44 -11.30
C GLY A 475 -6.13 19.00 -10.14
N THR A 476 -5.76 19.95 -9.28
CA THR A 476 -4.83 19.71 -8.18
C THR A 476 -5.46 20.07 -6.83
N TRP A 477 -4.94 19.45 -5.76
CA TRP A 477 -5.19 19.80 -4.38
C TRP A 477 -3.86 20.06 -3.68
N CYS A 478 -3.67 21.22 -3.08
CA CYS A 478 -2.38 21.61 -2.46
C CYS A 478 -1.15 21.33 -3.34
N SER A 479 -1.26 21.57 -4.65
CA SER A 479 -0.27 21.27 -5.69
C SER A 479 -0.06 19.79 -6.03
N PHE A 480 -0.78 18.87 -5.40
CA PHE A 480 -0.80 17.46 -5.77
C PHE A 480 -1.80 17.18 -6.88
N GLN A 481 -1.46 16.31 -7.82
CA GLN A 481 -2.39 15.85 -8.84
C GLN A 481 -3.50 15.03 -8.18
N ARG A 482 -4.76 15.43 -8.40
CA ARG A 482 -5.92 14.62 -8.03
C ARG A 482 -6.10 13.46 -9.00
N PRO A 483 -6.61 12.31 -8.56
CA PRO A 483 -7.16 11.32 -9.46
C PRO A 483 -8.31 11.94 -10.27
N TYR A 484 -8.66 11.35 -11.40
CA TYR A 484 -9.87 11.73 -12.12
C TYR A 484 -11.10 11.11 -11.47
N MET A 485 -12.28 11.63 -11.83
CA MET A 485 -13.56 11.08 -11.37
C MET A 485 -14.39 10.65 -12.59
N LEU A 486 -15.07 9.53 -12.46
CA LEU A 486 -16.08 9.16 -13.43
C LEU A 486 -17.31 10.04 -13.25
N ARG A 487 -17.99 10.29 -14.36
CA ARG A 487 -19.29 10.92 -14.38
C ARG A 487 -20.31 9.92 -13.83
N THR A 488 -20.82 10.15 -12.62
CA THR A 488 -21.66 9.21 -11.89
C THR A 488 -23.01 8.94 -12.58
N THR A 489 -23.42 9.84 -13.47
CA THR A 489 -24.68 9.72 -14.26
C THR A 489 -24.53 8.87 -15.53
N THR A 490 -23.45 8.10 -15.66
CA THR A 490 -23.20 7.26 -16.85
C THR A 490 -23.16 5.78 -16.50
N ALA A 491 -23.56 4.94 -17.46
CA ALA A 491 -23.46 3.48 -17.33
C ALA A 491 -22.01 2.97 -17.12
N ALA A 492 -21.01 3.79 -17.41
CA ALA A 492 -19.61 3.49 -17.10
C ALA A 492 -19.39 3.50 -15.59
N TYR A 493 -19.92 4.50 -14.89
CA TYR A 493 -19.84 4.57 -13.44
C TYR A 493 -20.47 3.32 -12.76
N ASP A 494 -21.66 2.90 -13.18
CA ASP A 494 -22.34 1.73 -12.60
C ASP A 494 -21.48 0.48 -12.70
N LYS A 495 -20.84 0.26 -13.86
CA LYS A 495 -19.94 -0.88 -14.07
C LYS A 495 -18.71 -0.83 -13.17
N TYR A 496 -18.14 0.35 -13.00
CA TYR A 496 -16.95 0.53 -12.17
C TYR A 496 -17.29 0.42 -10.68
N ALA A 497 -18.41 1.00 -10.25
CA ALA A 497 -18.88 0.88 -8.88
C ALA A 497 -19.15 -0.60 -8.52
N LYS A 498 -19.84 -1.32 -9.39
CA LYS A 498 -20.07 -2.77 -9.23
C LYS A 498 -18.75 -3.53 -9.12
N LEU A 499 -17.80 -3.29 -10.03
CA LEU A 499 -16.49 -3.93 -9.98
C LEU A 499 -15.75 -3.62 -8.67
N PHE A 500 -15.77 -2.35 -8.21
CA PHE A 500 -15.12 -1.95 -6.98
C PHE A 500 -15.66 -2.70 -5.76
N TYR A 501 -16.99 -2.76 -5.63
CA TYR A 501 -17.62 -3.48 -4.52
C TYR A 501 -17.44 -5.00 -4.61
N GLU A 502 -17.41 -5.58 -5.82
CA GLU A 502 -17.05 -6.99 -6.01
C GLU A 502 -15.62 -7.27 -5.54
N CYS A 503 -14.64 -6.41 -5.89
CA CYS A 503 -13.26 -6.52 -5.39
C CYS A 503 -13.21 -6.38 -3.85
N GLN A 504 -13.96 -5.43 -3.29
CA GLN A 504 -14.02 -5.25 -1.84
C GLN A 504 -14.59 -6.49 -1.13
N LYS A 505 -15.63 -7.09 -1.69
CA LYS A 505 -16.20 -8.35 -1.20
C LYS A 505 -15.21 -9.51 -1.30
N ASN A 506 -14.42 -9.60 -2.37
CA ASN A 506 -13.38 -10.62 -2.51
C ASN A 506 -12.31 -10.48 -1.43
N VAL A 507 -11.90 -9.25 -1.12
CA VAL A 507 -10.86 -8.98 -0.12
C VAL A 507 -11.35 -9.22 1.30
N TYR A 508 -12.54 -8.75 1.66
CA TYR A 508 -13.01 -8.73 3.05
C TYR A 508 -14.18 -9.68 3.33
N GLY A 509 -14.98 -10.04 2.33
CA GLY A 509 -16.30 -10.67 2.52
C GLY A 509 -17.38 -9.64 2.85
N ASP A 510 -18.56 -10.12 3.22
CA ASP A 510 -19.70 -9.29 3.62
C ASP A 510 -19.62 -8.95 5.12
N VAL A 511 -18.69 -8.04 5.48
CA VAL A 511 -18.38 -7.76 6.89
C VAL A 511 -19.09 -6.53 7.45
N THR A 512 -19.73 -5.73 6.59
CA THR A 512 -20.40 -4.47 6.99
C THR A 512 -21.45 -4.06 5.97
N HIS A 513 -22.32 -3.13 6.40
CA HIS A 513 -23.25 -2.38 5.55
C HIS A 513 -22.86 -0.87 5.48
N TYR A 514 -21.70 -0.46 6.02
CA TYR A 514 -21.31 0.94 6.12
C TYR A 514 -20.15 1.25 5.18
N TYR A 515 -20.37 2.22 4.26
CA TYR A 515 -19.42 2.59 3.22
C TYR A 515 -19.17 4.09 3.24
N ALA A 516 -17.91 4.50 3.49
CA ALA A 516 -17.53 5.91 3.60
C ALA A 516 -16.95 6.43 2.28
N THR A 517 -17.52 7.50 1.77
CA THR A 517 -16.95 8.26 0.64
C THR A 517 -17.51 9.67 0.61
N ASP A 518 -16.70 10.63 0.13
CA ASP A 518 -17.07 12.02 -0.01
C ASP A 518 -16.75 12.48 -1.44
N PRO A 519 -17.72 12.42 -2.37
CA PRO A 519 -17.50 12.82 -3.75
C PRO A 519 -17.11 14.28 -3.85
N PHE A 520 -16.10 14.58 -4.65
CA PHE A 520 -15.58 15.94 -4.90
C PHE A 520 -15.08 16.67 -3.65
N HIS A 521 -14.54 15.93 -2.70
CA HIS A 521 -14.03 16.46 -1.44
C HIS A 521 -13.10 17.66 -1.64
N GLU A 522 -13.25 18.71 -0.82
CA GLU A 522 -12.42 19.94 -0.83
C GLU A 522 -12.22 20.59 -2.22
N GLY A 523 -13.32 20.83 -2.92
CA GLY A 523 -13.30 21.61 -4.16
C GLY A 523 -13.04 20.79 -5.41
N GLY A 524 -13.40 19.52 -5.43
CA GLY A 524 -13.41 18.70 -6.65
C GLY A 524 -14.38 19.24 -7.71
N ASN A 525 -14.10 18.92 -8.98
CA ASN A 525 -14.88 19.37 -10.14
C ASN A 525 -16.03 18.40 -10.44
N THR A 526 -17.28 18.86 -10.34
CA THR A 526 -18.47 18.07 -10.68
C THR A 526 -18.74 18.02 -12.19
N GLY A 527 -17.99 18.78 -12.99
CA GLY A 527 -18.32 18.99 -14.39
C GLY A 527 -19.66 19.72 -14.53
N ASP A 528 -20.57 19.14 -15.30
CA ASP A 528 -21.95 19.64 -15.52
C ASP A 528 -22.99 18.88 -14.68
N MET A 529 -22.56 17.95 -13.81
CA MET A 529 -23.47 17.22 -12.94
C MET A 529 -23.92 18.07 -11.73
N SER A 530 -25.19 17.96 -11.35
CA SER A 530 -25.64 18.51 -10.08
C SER A 530 -25.14 17.60 -8.93
N THR A 531 -24.86 18.18 -7.77
CA THR A 531 -24.50 17.41 -6.58
C THR A 531 -25.62 16.48 -6.12
N SER A 532 -26.87 16.81 -6.45
CA SER A 532 -28.03 15.94 -6.18
C SER A 532 -28.03 14.67 -7.04
N ASP A 533 -27.72 14.81 -8.34
CA ASP A 533 -27.61 13.65 -9.23
C ASP A 533 -26.44 12.76 -8.81
N VAL A 534 -25.27 13.35 -8.53
CA VAL A 534 -24.11 12.62 -8.02
C VAL A 534 -24.45 11.81 -6.77
N SER A 535 -25.09 12.47 -5.79
CA SER A 535 -25.48 11.82 -4.55
C SER A 535 -26.47 10.68 -4.77
N SER A 536 -27.46 10.89 -5.65
CA SER A 536 -28.44 9.86 -5.99
C SER A 536 -27.78 8.62 -6.58
N GLU A 537 -26.87 8.80 -7.55
CA GLU A 537 -26.20 7.70 -8.22
C GLU A 537 -25.17 6.98 -7.33
N VAL A 538 -24.44 7.72 -6.49
CA VAL A 538 -23.55 7.08 -5.51
C VAL A 538 -24.34 6.20 -4.54
N LEU A 539 -25.45 6.69 -3.99
CA LEU A 539 -26.31 5.88 -3.12
C LEU A 539 -26.96 4.72 -3.85
N ASN A 540 -27.42 4.92 -5.11
CA ASN A 540 -27.99 3.86 -5.93
C ASN A 540 -27.01 2.71 -6.13
N SER A 541 -25.75 3.01 -6.47
CA SER A 541 -24.71 1.99 -6.68
C SER A 541 -24.39 1.20 -5.40
N MET A 542 -24.41 1.87 -4.24
CA MET A 542 -24.26 1.19 -2.94
C MET A 542 -25.42 0.24 -2.67
N LEU A 543 -26.66 0.69 -2.89
CA LEU A 543 -27.88 -0.09 -2.65
C LEU A 543 -28.07 -1.23 -3.66
N GLU A 544 -27.55 -1.10 -4.87
CA GLU A 544 -27.53 -2.19 -5.86
C GLU A 544 -26.61 -3.33 -5.40
N PHE A 545 -25.49 -2.98 -4.78
CA PHE A 545 -24.56 -3.96 -4.24
C PHE A 545 -25.03 -4.54 -2.90
N ASP A 546 -25.49 -3.70 -2.01
CA ASP A 546 -25.93 -4.04 -0.66
C ASP A 546 -27.20 -3.25 -0.32
N LYS A 547 -28.35 -3.94 -0.31
CA LYS A 547 -29.66 -3.32 -0.04
C LYS A 547 -29.77 -2.63 1.32
N ASP A 548 -28.94 -3.02 2.27
CA ASP A 548 -28.88 -2.49 3.63
C ASP A 548 -27.72 -1.47 3.79
N ALA A 549 -27.10 -1.06 2.69
CA ALA A 549 -25.99 -0.11 2.69
C ALA A 549 -26.34 1.22 3.39
N VAL A 550 -25.40 1.71 4.15
CA VAL A 550 -25.45 3.03 4.78
C VAL A 550 -24.23 3.82 4.31
N TRP A 551 -24.49 4.89 3.58
CA TRP A 551 -23.45 5.80 3.14
C TRP A 551 -22.98 6.70 4.30
N VAL A 552 -21.71 6.60 4.65
CA VAL A 552 -21.08 7.40 5.69
C VAL A 552 -20.42 8.63 5.05
N ILE A 553 -20.86 9.81 5.43
CA ILE A 553 -20.48 11.09 4.85
C ILE A 553 -19.81 11.94 5.92
N GLN A 554 -18.65 12.53 5.64
CA GLN A 554 -17.96 13.43 6.56
C GLN A 554 -18.55 14.84 6.47
N ALA A 555 -18.91 15.42 7.62
CA ALA A 555 -19.20 16.85 7.71
C ALA A 555 -17.90 17.62 7.87
N TRP A 556 -17.46 18.23 6.76
CA TRP A 556 -16.24 19.02 6.68
C TRP A 556 -16.42 20.20 5.74
N GLN A 557 -16.16 21.43 6.20
CA GLN A 557 -16.41 22.66 5.44
C GLN A 557 -17.87 22.75 4.96
N GLY A 558 -18.09 22.79 3.63
CA GLY A 558 -19.42 22.80 3.03
C GLY A 558 -20.01 21.43 2.72
N ASN A 559 -19.41 20.35 3.18
CA ASN A 559 -19.90 18.97 2.99
C ASN A 559 -20.63 18.48 4.26
N PRO A 560 -21.78 17.78 4.15
CA PRO A 560 -22.56 17.58 2.94
C PRO A 560 -23.28 18.85 2.49
N SER A 561 -23.24 19.14 1.20
CA SER A 561 -24.01 20.27 0.64
C SER A 561 -25.51 19.97 0.65
N ALA A 562 -26.33 21.02 0.57
CA ALA A 562 -27.79 20.86 0.44
C ALA A 562 -28.16 20.00 -0.79
N GLY A 563 -27.39 20.13 -1.89
CA GLY A 563 -27.56 19.29 -3.08
C GLY A 563 -27.31 17.82 -2.78
N LEU A 564 -26.24 17.49 -2.05
CA LEU A 564 -25.93 16.12 -1.67
C LEU A 564 -27.05 15.51 -0.82
N ILE A 565 -27.52 16.24 0.19
CA ILE A 565 -28.63 15.78 1.05
C ILE A 565 -29.93 15.60 0.25
N ASN A 566 -30.22 16.52 -0.69
CA ASN A 566 -31.41 16.39 -1.55
C ASN A 566 -31.36 15.14 -2.44
N GLY A 567 -30.15 14.76 -2.92
CA GLY A 567 -29.97 13.57 -3.75
C GLY A 567 -30.19 12.24 -3.02
N LEU A 568 -30.23 12.23 -1.70
CA LEU A 568 -30.64 11.06 -0.93
C LEU A 568 -32.13 10.71 -1.17
N ASN A 569 -32.92 11.61 -1.73
CA ASN A 569 -34.33 11.39 -2.10
C ASN A 569 -35.18 10.84 -0.95
N GLY A 570 -34.94 11.34 0.27
CA GLY A 570 -35.66 10.95 1.48
C GLY A 570 -35.20 9.63 2.13
N ARG A 571 -34.21 8.94 1.56
CA ARG A 571 -33.65 7.67 2.09
C ARG A 571 -32.67 7.93 3.25
N LYS A 572 -33.16 8.56 4.32
CA LYS A 572 -32.35 8.98 5.49
C LYS A 572 -31.73 7.81 6.24
N GLU A 573 -32.38 6.67 6.24
CA GLU A 573 -31.94 5.42 6.85
C GLU A 573 -30.66 4.87 6.21
N HIS A 574 -30.37 5.29 4.99
CA HIS A 574 -29.19 4.90 4.23
C HIS A 574 -28.05 5.96 4.27
N ALA A 575 -28.08 6.88 5.22
CA ALA A 575 -27.04 7.89 5.37
C ALA A 575 -26.69 8.12 6.84
N LEU A 576 -25.39 8.20 7.12
CA LEU A 576 -24.81 8.57 8.40
C LEU A 576 -23.84 9.74 8.18
N VAL A 577 -24.13 10.88 8.77
CA VAL A 577 -23.26 12.06 8.70
C VAL A 577 -22.35 12.09 9.93
N LEU A 578 -21.04 12.15 9.69
CA LEU A 578 -20.04 12.27 10.74
C LEU A 578 -19.66 13.73 10.93
N ASP A 579 -19.95 14.27 12.09
CA ASP A 579 -19.53 15.62 12.44
C ASP A 579 -18.06 15.63 12.86
N LEU A 580 -17.20 16.26 12.04
CA LEU A 580 -15.76 16.40 12.31
C LEU A 580 -15.41 17.65 13.11
N TYR A 581 -16.35 18.60 13.26
CA TYR A 581 -16.14 19.85 13.98
C TYR A 581 -16.69 19.85 15.41
N ALA A 582 -17.51 18.86 15.76
CA ALA A 582 -18.28 18.82 17.01
C ALA A 582 -19.22 20.05 17.18
N GLU A 583 -19.89 20.45 16.08
CA GLU A 583 -20.84 21.59 16.03
C GLU A 583 -22.29 21.18 16.28
#